data_570d43e15cc3df97b21659bbb7b98731
#
_entry.id   570d43e15cc3df97b21659bbb7b98731
#
_cell.length_a   1.000
_cell.length_b   1.000
_cell.length_c   1.000
_cell.angle_alpha   90.00
_cell.angle_beta   90.00
_cell.angle_gamma   90.00
#
_symmetry.space_group_name_H-M   'P 1'
#
loop_
_entity.id
_entity.type
_entity.pdbx_description
1 polymer ?
#
loop_
_entity_poly.entity_id
_entity_poly.type
_entity_poly.pdbx_seq_one_letter_code
_entity_poly.pdbx_strand_id
1 'polypeptide(L)'
;MKGKADRNIRRLVSGLLTVFEICCRQNMKMNVLVINCGSSSLKYQLINSDSEAVLAKGLCERIGIDGRLVYQKTGCDKEITEAAMPTHKEAIQMVLDALTNDKTGAIGSLKEVNAVGHRVVHGGEKFAKSVVITDEVIAAVEECNDLAPLHNPANLIGIRVCA
;
A
#
# COMPACT_ATOMS: atom_id res chain seq x y z
N MET A 1 -25.28 -0.95 -10.25
CA MET A 1 -24.40 -1.68 -9.32
C MET A 1 -22.98 -1.11 -9.23
N LYS A 2 -22.62 -0.06 -10.01
CA LYS A 2 -21.28 0.60 -10.03
C LYS A 2 -20.92 1.42 -8.75
N GLY A 3 -21.86 1.67 -7.86
CA GLY A 3 -21.63 2.58 -6.73
C GLY A 3 -21.21 1.91 -5.40
N LYS A 4 -21.13 0.58 -5.34
CA LYS A 4 -20.84 -0.13 -4.08
C LYS A 4 -19.34 -0.46 -3.92
N ALA A 5 -18.68 -0.85 -5.03
CA ALA A 5 -17.24 -1.11 -5.07
C ALA A 5 -16.43 0.16 -4.74
N ASP A 6 -16.81 1.27 -5.37
CA ASP A 6 -16.20 2.58 -5.16
C ASP A 6 -16.37 3.08 -3.70
N ARG A 7 -17.48 2.73 -3.03
CA ARG A 7 -17.74 3.11 -1.63
C ARG A 7 -16.93 2.29 -0.62
N ASN A 8 -16.69 1.02 -0.86
CA ASN A 8 -15.96 0.17 0.08
C ASN A 8 -14.45 0.40 0.00
N ILE A 9 -13.91 0.57 -1.19
CA ILE A 9 -12.52 0.98 -1.37
C ILE A 9 -12.29 2.36 -0.73
N ARG A 10 -13.19 3.32 -0.96
CA ARG A 10 -13.16 4.65 -0.33
C ARG A 10 -13.33 4.60 1.19
N ARG A 11 -14.05 3.62 1.74
CA ARG A 11 -14.26 3.49 3.18
C ARG A 11 -13.06 2.89 3.91
N LEU A 12 -12.29 2.02 3.25
CA LEU A 12 -11.01 1.50 3.75
C LEU A 12 -9.90 2.57 3.79
N VAL A 13 -10.08 3.63 3.02
CA VAL A 13 -9.10 4.69 2.81
C VAL A 13 -9.64 6.06 3.23
N SER A 14 -10.83 6.11 3.87
CA SER A 14 -11.45 7.36 4.29
C SER A 14 -10.71 7.98 5.46
N GLY A 15 -10.22 9.17 5.25
CA GLY A 15 -9.73 10.05 6.30
C GLY A 15 -8.42 10.78 6.04
N LEU A 16 -7.67 10.44 4.97
CA LEU A 16 -6.44 11.14 4.61
C LEU A 16 -6.18 11.02 3.11
N LEU A 17 -5.32 11.90 2.61
CA LEU A 17 -4.94 11.94 1.21
C LEU A 17 -4.54 10.54 0.74
N THR A 18 -5.36 9.92 -0.06
CA THR A 18 -5.08 8.61 -0.64
C THR A 18 -4.86 8.83 -2.11
N VAL A 19 -3.68 8.50 -2.55
CA VAL A 19 -3.38 8.47 -3.96
C VAL A 19 -4.01 7.23 -4.55
N PHE A 20 -5.06 7.44 -5.31
CA PHE A 20 -5.78 6.38 -5.97
C PHE A 20 -6.39 6.91 -7.27
N GLU A 21 -5.79 6.64 -8.37
CA GLU A 21 -6.48 6.64 -9.64
C GLU A 21 -6.34 5.27 -10.29
N ILE A 22 -7.40 4.50 -10.13
CA ILE A 22 -7.65 3.39 -11.03
C ILE A 22 -8.24 4.00 -12.29
N CYS A 23 -7.54 3.82 -13.38
CA CYS A 23 -8.10 4.07 -14.70
C CYS A 23 -9.34 3.19 -14.88
N CYS A 24 -10.51 3.74 -14.54
CA CYS A 24 -11.80 3.08 -14.61
C CYS A 24 -12.23 3.02 -16.10
N ARG A 25 -11.47 2.26 -16.92
CA ARG A 25 -11.88 1.92 -18.27
C ARG A 25 -11.88 0.42 -18.41
N GLN A 26 -13.11 -0.12 -18.52
CA GLN A 26 -13.45 -1.49 -18.88
C GLN A 26 -13.22 -2.54 -17.78
N ASN A 27 -14.25 -3.25 -17.43
CA ASN A 27 -14.46 -4.56 -16.81
C ASN A 27 -13.21 -5.47 -16.62
N MET A 28 -12.05 -4.93 -16.22
CA MET A 28 -10.84 -5.70 -15.97
C MET A 28 -10.72 -6.00 -14.50
N LYS A 29 -10.61 -7.27 -14.19
CA LYS A 29 -10.23 -7.74 -12.84
C LYS A 29 -8.88 -7.13 -12.49
N MET A 30 -8.86 -6.25 -11.50
CA MET A 30 -7.65 -5.57 -11.07
C MET A 30 -7.32 -5.97 -9.63
N ASN A 31 -6.08 -6.37 -9.40
CA ASN A 31 -5.57 -6.48 -8.05
C ASN A 31 -4.86 -5.18 -7.67
N VAL A 32 -5.26 -4.63 -6.54
CA VAL A 32 -4.73 -3.37 -6.02
C VAL A 32 -4.00 -3.65 -4.71
N LEU A 33 -2.73 -3.29 -4.66
CA LEU A 33 -1.93 -3.34 -3.44
C LEU A 33 -2.08 -2.01 -2.70
N VAL A 34 -2.74 -2.03 -1.54
CA VAL A 34 -2.90 -0.86 -0.68
C VAL A 34 -1.82 -0.87 0.38
N ILE A 35 -1.05 0.22 0.49
CA ILE A 35 0.08 0.38 1.41
C ILE A 35 -0.13 1.61 2.30
N ASN A 36 0.25 1.47 3.56
CA ASN A 36 0.28 2.56 4.53
C ASN A 36 1.59 2.47 5.34
N CYS A 37 2.56 3.30 5.01
CA CYS A 37 3.83 3.42 5.74
C CYS A 37 3.66 4.37 6.93
N GLY A 38 3.89 3.86 8.13
CA GLY A 38 4.11 4.65 9.35
C GLY A 38 5.60 4.86 9.61
N SER A 39 5.97 5.47 10.73
CA SER A 39 7.38 5.76 11.07
C SER A 39 8.24 4.49 11.21
N SER A 40 7.72 3.43 11.81
CA SER A 40 8.42 2.15 12.05
C SER A 40 7.58 0.93 11.68
N SER A 41 6.54 1.13 10.87
CA SER A 41 5.64 0.06 10.46
C SER A 41 5.09 0.29 9.06
N LEU A 42 4.66 -0.80 8.42
CA LEU A 42 4.00 -0.77 7.12
C LEU A 42 2.82 -1.74 7.16
N LYS A 43 1.61 -1.24 6.93
CA LYS A 43 0.40 -2.07 6.77
C LYS A 43 0.07 -2.20 5.30
N TYR A 44 -0.38 -3.38 4.89
CA TYR A 44 -0.76 -3.63 3.49
C TYR A 44 -1.95 -4.57 3.35
N GLN A 45 -2.63 -4.43 2.21
CA GLN A 45 -3.68 -5.35 1.75
C GLN A 45 -3.61 -5.46 0.24
N LEU A 46 -3.69 -6.69 -0.28
CA LEU A 46 -3.93 -6.95 -1.70
C LEU A 46 -5.42 -7.23 -1.89
N ILE A 47 -6.08 -6.42 -2.70
CA ILE A 47 -7.54 -6.44 -2.88
C ILE A 47 -7.86 -6.66 -4.35
N ASN A 48 -8.76 -7.58 -4.65
CA ASN A 48 -9.35 -7.69 -5.97
C ASN A 48 -10.51 -6.69 -6.11
N SER A 49 -10.41 -5.78 -7.07
CA SER A 49 -11.37 -4.67 -7.22
C SER A 49 -12.76 -5.09 -7.67
N ASP A 50 -12.86 -6.22 -8.37
CA ASP A 50 -14.11 -6.74 -8.93
C ASP A 50 -14.98 -7.40 -7.86
N SER A 51 -14.35 -8.31 -7.09
CA SER A 51 -15.03 -9.05 -6.02
C SER A 51 -15.02 -8.34 -4.68
N GLU A 52 -14.25 -7.25 -4.56
CA GLU A 52 -13.96 -6.55 -3.30
C GLU A 52 -13.29 -7.47 -2.25
N ALA A 53 -12.75 -8.60 -2.68
CA ALA A 53 -12.14 -9.57 -1.80
C ALA A 53 -10.72 -9.16 -1.43
N VAL A 54 -10.39 -9.26 -0.16
CA VAL A 54 -9.00 -9.18 0.29
C VAL A 54 -8.35 -10.54 -0.02
N LEU A 55 -7.32 -10.54 -0.87
CA LEU A 55 -6.56 -11.74 -1.23
C LEU A 55 -5.49 -12.06 -0.19
N ALA A 56 -4.82 -11.03 0.31
CA ALA A 56 -3.84 -11.12 1.39
C ALA A 56 -3.78 -9.80 2.15
N LYS A 57 -3.32 -9.86 3.39
CA LYS A 57 -3.08 -8.69 4.24
C LYS A 57 -1.93 -8.95 5.19
N GLY A 58 -1.37 -7.89 5.73
CA GLY A 58 -0.32 -8.04 6.73
C GLY A 58 0.24 -6.72 7.25
N LEU A 59 1.34 -6.86 7.96
CA LEU A 59 1.98 -5.79 8.69
C LEU A 59 3.48 -6.08 8.79
N CYS A 60 4.31 -5.10 8.44
CA CYS A 60 5.69 -5.05 8.87
C CYS A 60 5.79 -4.17 10.11
N GLU A 61 6.49 -4.63 11.11
CA GLU A 61 6.69 -3.95 12.39
C GLU A 61 8.17 -3.81 12.68
N ARG A 62 8.53 -2.86 13.55
CA ARG A 62 9.89 -2.68 14.06
C ARG A 62 10.89 -2.39 12.93
N ILE A 63 10.45 -1.71 11.88
CA ILE A 63 11.30 -1.23 10.79
C ILE A 63 12.34 -0.28 11.37
N GLY A 64 13.59 -0.45 10.97
CA GLY A 64 14.74 0.28 11.51
C GLY A 64 15.33 -0.31 12.81
N ILE A 65 14.79 -1.42 13.30
CA ILE A 65 15.27 -2.13 14.50
C ILE A 65 15.69 -3.55 14.10
N ASP A 66 14.82 -4.51 14.23
CA ASP A 66 15.10 -5.94 13.97
C ASP A 66 14.09 -6.57 12.98
N GLY A 67 13.01 -5.85 12.69
CA GLY A 67 12.04 -6.19 11.65
C GLY A 67 11.21 -7.45 11.93
N ARG A 68 9.91 -7.38 11.60
CA ARG A 68 8.98 -8.50 11.67
C ARG A 68 7.90 -8.35 10.62
N LEU A 69 7.76 -9.33 9.74
CA LEU A 69 6.66 -9.43 8.78
C LEU A 69 5.58 -10.36 9.33
N VAL A 70 4.35 -9.89 9.36
CA VAL A 70 3.15 -10.70 9.53
C VAL A 70 2.44 -10.74 8.18
N TYR A 71 2.28 -11.92 7.61
CA TYR A 71 1.59 -12.17 6.35
C TYR A 71 0.38 -13.06 6.58
N GLN A 72 -0.72 -12.80 5.92
CA GLN A 72 -1.90 -13.66 5.93
C GLN A 72 -2.58 -13.66 4.57
N LYS A 73 -2.53 -14.79 3.87
CA LYS A 73 -3.41 -15.08 2.75
C LYS A 73 -4.82 -15.35 3.26
N THR A 74 -5.83 -14.89 2.56
CA THR A 74 -7.24 -15.13 2.94
C THR A 74 -7.55 -16.62 2.98
N GLY A 75 -8.15 -17.07 4.08
CA GLY A 75 -8.45 -18.49 4.33
C GLY A 75 -7.29 -19.31 4.89
N CYS A 76 -6.12 -18.69 5.13
CA CYS A 76 -4.94 -19.35 5.69
C CYS A 76 -4.56 -18.74 7.05
N ASP A 77 -3.77 -19.47 7.81
CA ASP A 77 -3.20 -18.98 9.07
C ASP A 77 -2.19 -17.85 8.81
N LYS A 78 -1.90 -17.10 9.84
CA LYS A 78 -0.87 -16.04 9.80
C LYS A 78 0.52 -16.69 9.80
N GLU A 79 1.36 -16.20 8.89
CA GLU A 79 2.79 -16.49 8.86
C GLU A 79 3.56 -15.30 9.46
N ILE A 80 4.55 -15.60 10.30
CA ILE A 80 5.38 -14.60 10.95
C ILE A 80 6.83 -14.88 10.55
N THR A 81 7.50 -13.86 10.01
CA THR A 81 8.90 -13.93 9.63
C THR A 81 9.64 -12.78 10.30
N GLU A 82 10.65 -13.11 11.11
CA GLU A 82 11.56 -12.12 11.67
C GLU A 82 12.77 -11.97 10.75
N ALA A 83 13.02 -10.75 10.28
CA ALA A 83 14.12 -10.43 9.41
C ALA A 83 14.44 -8.95 9.47
N ALA A 84 15.70 -8.60 9.35
CA ALA A 84 16.15 -7.21 9.36
C ALA A 84 15.46 -6.39 8.27
N MET A 85 14.83 -5.31 8.67
CA MET A 85 14.20 -4.31 7.80
C MET A 85 14.81 -2.94 8.13
N PRO A 86 16.00 -2.60 7.64
CA PRO A 86 16.64 -1.32 7.95
C PRO A 86 15.81 -0.14 7.55
N THR A 87 15.07 -0.24 6.45
CA THR A 87 14.17 0.80 5.94
C THR A 87 12.85 0.22 5.42
N HIS A 88 11.93 1.10 5.04
CA HIS A 88 10.67 0.70 4.40
C HIS A 88 10.88 0.03 3.04
N LYS A 89 12.03 0.23 2.40
CA LYS A 89 12.35 -0.43 1.13
C LYS A 89 12.44 -1.95 1.32
N GLU A 90 13.20 -2.41 2.31
CA GLU A 90 13.32 -3.84 2.63
C GLU A 90 11.98 -4.42 3.11
N ALA A 91 11.23 -3.65 3.89
CA ALA A 91 9.89 -4.05 4.32
C ALA A 91 8.95 -4.28 3.13
N ILE A 92 8.92 -3.37 2.14
CA ILE A 92 8.11 -3.52 0.93
C ILE A 92 8.59 -4.72 0.12
N GLN A 93 9.90 -4.91 -0.06
CA GLN A 93 10.43 -6.07 -0.78
C GLN A 93 9.95 -7.37 -0.14
N MET A 94 10.03 -7.50 1.19
CA MET A 94 9.54 -8.68 1.89
C MET A 94 8.03 -8.90 1.70
N VAL A 95 7.24 -7.84 1.64
CA VAL A 95 5.80 -7.94 1.33
C VAL A 95 5.61 -8.50 -0.08
N LEU A 96 6.33 -7.98 -1.08
CA LEU A 96 6.23 -8.44 -2.47
C LEU A 96 6.64 -9.90 -2.62
N ASP A 97 7.72 -10.30 -1.93
CA ASP A 97 8.20 -11.69 -1.90
C ASP A 97 7.19 -12.63 -1.24
N ALA A 98 6.55 -12.20 -0.13
CA ALA A 98 5.50 -12.98 0.52
C ALA A 98 4.25 -13.13 -0.35
N LEU A 99 3.86 -12.07 -1.06
CA LEU A 99 2.70 -12.10 -1.97
C LEU A 99 2.90 -13.07 -3.14
N THR A 100 4.13 -13.26 -3.60
CA THR A 100 4.50 -14.10 -4.77
C THR A 100 5.19 -15.42 -4.38
N ASN A 101 5.21 -15.77 -3.11
CA ASN A 101 5.82 -17.02 -2.64
C ASN A 101 5.15 -18.24 -3.31
N ASP A 102 5.92 -19.18 -3.83
CA ASP A 102 5.43 -20.34 -4.58
C ASP A 102 4.45 -21.21 -3.78
N LYS A 103 4.57 -21.25 -2.44
CA LYS A 103 3.76 -22.11 -1.57
C LYS A 103 2.59 -21.36 -0.90
N THR A 104 2.84 -20.17 -0.44
CA THR A 104 1.91 -19.41 0.44
C THR A 104 1.44 -18.10 -0.18
N GLY A 105 2.00 -17.71 -1.31
CA GLY A 105 1.66 -16.46 -2.01
C GLY A 105 0.21 -16.37 -2.45
N ALA A 106 -0.32 -15.17 -2.48
CA ALA A 106 -1.69 -14.89 -2.92
C ALA A 106 -1.79 -14.73 -4.44
N ILE A 107 -0.68 -14.44 -5.11
CA ILE A 107 -0.55 -14.25 -6.57
C ILE A 107 0.68 -14.99 -7.08
N GLY A 108 0.67 -15.38 -8.34
CA GLY A 108 1.78 -16.09 -8.96
C GLY A 108 2.90 -15.19 -9.49
N SER A 109 2.61 -13.90 -9.65
CA SER A 109 3.58 -12.92 -10.17
C SER A 109 3.19 -11.50 -9.80
N LEU A 110 4.18 -10.62 -9.61
CA LEU A 110 3.95 -9.18 -9.41
C LEU A 110 3.22 -8.51 -10.59
N LYS A 111 3.26 -9.09 -11.79
CA LYS A 111 2.48 -8.62 -12.94
C LYS A 111 0.96 -8.68 -12.72
N GLU A 112 0.51 -9.43 -11.73
CA GLU A 112 -0.90 -9.47 -11.33
C GLU A 112 -1.32 -8.30 -10.43
N VAL A 113 -0.37 -7.52 -9.91
CA VAL A 113 -0.64 -6.25 -9.23
C VAL A 113 -0.79 -5.17 -10.31
N ASN A 114 -2.02 -4.69 -10.49
CA ASN A 114 -2.36 -3.75 -11.56
C ASN A 114 -2.27 -2.28 -11.11
N ALA A 115 -2.36 -2.05 -9.82
CA ALA A 115 -2.23 -0.71 -9.23
C ALA A 115 -1.74 -0.79 -7.79
N VAL A 116 -1.09 0.28 -7.34
CA VAL A 116 -0.71 0.48 -5.94
C VAL A 116 -1.40 1.72 -5.42
N GLY A 117 -2.10 1.59 -4.29
CA GLY A 117 -2.65 2.71 -3.53
C GLY A 117 -1.79 2.98 -2.30
N HIS A 118 -1.31 4.20 -2.14
CA HIS A 118 -0.51 4.57 -0.98
C HIS A 118 -1.18 5.68 -0.18
N ARG A 119 -1.24 5.53 1.15
CA ARG A 119 -1.71 6.61 2.02
C ARG A 119 -0.61 7.64 2.21
N VAL A 120 -0.97 8.93 2.05
CA VAL A 120 -0.14 10.06 2.42
C VAL A 120 -0.81 10.81 3.56
N VAL A 121 -0.06 11.13 4.62
CA VAL A 121 -0.61 11.75 5.82
C VAL A 121 -0.92 13.22 5.59
N HIS A 122 -0.05 13.95 4.91
CA HIS A 122 -0.24 15.37 4.66
C HIS A 122 0.15 15.76 3.23
N GLY A 123 -0.81 16.31 2.49
CA GLY A 123 -0.61 16.84 1.13
C GLY A 123 -0.77 18.36 1.02
N GLY A 124 -0.69 19.06 2.16
CA GLY A 124 -0.91 20.50 2.22
C GLY A 124 -2.35 20.88 1.85
N GLU A 125 -2.53 22.07 1.36
CA GLU A 125 -3.80 22.57 0.82
C GLU A 125 -4.02 22.11 -0.63
N LYS A 126 -2.96 21.58 -1.28
CA LYS A 126 -2.98 21.22 -2.70
C LYS A 126 -3.82 19.96 -2.98
N PHE A 127 -3.88 19.02 -2.04
CA PHE A 127 -4.53 17.72 -2.25
C PHE A 127 -5.57 17.40 -1.20
N ALA A 128 -6.84 17.64 -1.52
CA ALA A 128 -7.99 17.27 -0.69
C ALA A 128 -8.64 15.94 -1.11
N LYS A 129 -8.15 15.32 -2.19
CA LYS A 129 -8.71 14.09 -2.80
C LYS A 129 -7.59 13.17 -3.24
N SER A 130 -7.93 11.91 -3.54
CA SER A 130 -7.00 10.98 -4.18
C SER A 130 -6.55 11.50 -5.54
N VAL A 131 -5.26 11.38 -5.80
CA VAL A 131 -4.62 11.83 -7.05
C VAL A 131 -3.71 10.74 -7.59
N VAL A 132 -3.43 10.76 -8.89
CA VAL A 132 -2.37 9.94 -9.49
C VAL A 132 -1.02 10.49 -9.03
N ILE A 133 -0.10 9.60 -8.65
CA ILE A 133 1.26 10.01 -8.35
C ILE A 133 1.97 10.38 -9.64
N THR A 134 2.41 11.63 -9.69
CA THR A 134 3.34 12.17 -10.67
C THR A 134 4.53 12.78 -9.95
N ASP A 135 5.57 13.16 -10.67
CA ASP A 135 6.74 13.83 -10.08
C ASP A 135 6.34 15.13 -9.38
N GLU A 136 5.36 15.86 -9.94
CA GLU A 136 4.82 17.09 -9.34
C GLU A 136 4.09 16.81 -8.03
N VAL A 137 3.35 15.68 -7.94
CA VAL A 137 2.68 15.26 -6.71
C VAL A 137 3.71 14.87 -5.66
N ILE A 138 4.74 14.14 -6.03
CA ILE A 138 5.85 13.76 -5.13
C ILE A 138 6.52 15.03 -4.58
N ALA A 139 6.89 15.98 -5.45
CA ALA A 139 7.51 17.23 -5.04
C ALA A 139 6.63 18.04 -4.07
N ALA A 140 5.32 18.12 -4.35
CA ALA A 140 4.39 18.81 -3.49
C ALA A 140 4.19 18.13 -2.12
N VAL A 141 4.25 16.80 -2.06
CA VAL A 141 4.23 16.06 -0.77
C VAL A 141 5.54 16.27 -0.01
N GLU A 142 6.69 16.37 -0.71
CA GLU A 142 7.98 16.69 -0.10
C GLU A 142 7.98 18.07 0.57
N GLU A 143 7.40 19.08 -0.07
CA GLU A 143 7.22 20.43 0.51
C GLU A 143 6.41 20.39 1.83
N CYS A 144 5.61 19.34 2.03
CA CYS A 144 4.79 19.16 3.24
C CYS A 144 5.48 18.31 4.31
N ASN A 145 6.75 17.95 4.17
CA ASN A 145 7.46 17.11 5.15
C ASN A 145 7.48 17.76 6.55
N ASP A 146 7.63 19.08 6.63
CA ASP A 146 7.63 19.79 7.90
C ASP A 146 6.26 19.75 8.62
N LEU A 147 5.17 19.53 7.88
CA LEU A 147 3.82 19.40 8.44
C LEU A 147 3.57 18.00 9.02
N ALA A 148 4.30 17.00 8.58
CA ALA A 148 4.19 15.62 9.03
C ALA A 148 5.56 14.91 9.03
N PRO A 149 6.54 15.38 9.83
CA PRO A 149 7.94 14.96 9.75
C PRO A 149 8.17 13.48 10.08
N LEU A 150 7.27 12.88 10.86
CA LEU A 150 7.35 11.45 11.21
C LEU A 150 6.69 10.53 10.18
N HIS A 151 5.89 11.06 9.26
CA HIS A 151 5.06 10.25 8.37
C HIS A 151 5.36 10.49 6.89
N ASN A 152 5.39 11.74 6.44
CA ASN A 152 5.56 12.05 5.02
C ASN A 152 6.85 11.47 4.44
N PRO A 153 8.03 11.54 5.10
CA PRO A 153 9.24 10.90 4.58
C PRO A 153 9.09 9.38 4.37
N ALA A 154 8.44 8.68 5.33
CA ALA A 154 8.17 7.25 5.20
C ALA A 154 7.17 6.94 4.07
N ASN A 155 6.14 7.79 3.91
CA ASN A 155 5.18 7.68 2.82
C ASN A 155 5.87 7.85 1.45
N LEU A 156 6.76 8.84 1.32
CA LEU A 156 7.51 9.09 0.09
C LEU A 156 8.45 7.94 -0.28
N ILE A 157 9.12 7.33 0.71
CA ILE A 157 9.91 6.11 0.48
C ILE A 157 9.01 5.01 -0.08
N GLY A 158 7.86 4.76 0.55
CA GLY A 158 6.90 3.76 0.10
C GLY A 158 6.42 3.99 -1.33
N ILE A 159 6.06 5.23 -1.66
CA ILE A 159 5.64 5.63 -3.01
C ILE A 159 6.74 5.36 -4.03
N ARG A 160 7.97 5.83 -3.78
CA ARG A 160 9.11 5.69 -4.70
C ARG A 160 9.54 4.23 -4.94
N VAL A 161 9.35 3.36 -3.95
CA VAL A 161 9.66 1.93 -4.11
C VAL A 161 8.61 1.23 -4.98
N CYS A 162 7.38 1.74 -5.01
CA CYS A 162 6.28 1.16 -5.76
C CYS A 162 6.11 1.75 -7.17
N ALA A 163 6.75 2.88 -7.47
CA ALA A 163 6.74 3.52 -8.79
C ALA A 163 7.77 2.88 -9.72
#